data_b99ad3295aec4510d8a3ee01045fab18
#
_entry.id   b99ad3295aec4510d8a3ee01045fab18
#
_cell.length_a   1.000
_cell.length_b   1.000
_cell.length_c   1.000
_cell.angle_alpha   90.00
_cell.angle_beta   90.00
_cell.angle_gamma   90.00
#
_symmetry.space_group_name_H-M   'P 1'
#
loop_
_entity.id
_entity.type
_entity.pdbx_description
1 polymer ?
#
loop_
_entity_poly.entity_id
_entity_poly.type
_entity_poly.pdbx_seq_one_letter_code
_entity_poly.pdbx_strand_id
1 'polypeptide(L)'
;MIKLFRQKMIINSLGTSPTSVDTLVELTGASPATIRRDLTDLEGHGQLRKVHGGAVAVNLRGTPMPYSLRSAENAESKTAIAQLVSRLVTDDMSVIIDNGSTMVAVAQALQERPITALCLSLRAALPLGEGGVATVSTPDGTLMPESLRYEAASCLRALGAVSYTHLRAHET
;
A
#
# COMPACT_ATOMS: atom_id res chain seq x y z
N MET A 1 19.95 -8.10 -18.79
CA MET A 1 18.87 -7.57 -17.91
C MET A 1 19.32 -7.63 -16.46
N ILE A 2 19.15 -6.55 -15.71
CA ILE A 2 19.59 -6.45 -14.31
C ILE A 2 18.72 -7.39 -13.43
N LYS A 3 19.35 -8.11 -12.48
CA LYS A 3 18.69 -9.10 -11.59
C LYS A 3 17.40 -8.57 -10.97
N LEU A 4 17.45 -7.37 -10.39
CA LEU A 4 16.32 -6.75 -9.68
C LEU A 4 15.09 -6.53 -10.61
N PHE A 5 15.33 -6.08 -11.84
CA PHE A 5 14.26 -5.87 -12.83
C PHE A 5 13.63 -7.20 -13.25
N ARG A 6 14.46 -8.22 -13.49
CA ARG A 6 13.98 -9.57 -13.82
C ARG A 6 13.14 -10.19 -12.71
N GLN A 7 13.61 -10.10 -11.46
CA GLN A 7 12.86 -10.58 -10.30
C GLN A 7 11.51 -9.88 -10.15
N LYS A 8 11.45 -8.58 -10.41
CA LYS A 8 10.19 -7.83 -10.42
C LYS A 8 9.23 -8.30 -11.52
N MET A 9 9.74 -8.58 -12.72
CA MET A 9 8.93 -9.15 -13.80
C MET A 9 8.36 -10.53 -13.41
N ILE A 10 9.17 -11.39 -12.79
CA ILE A 10 8.75 -12.69 -12.30
C ILE A 10 7.58 -12.53 -11.32
N ILE A 11 7.74 -11.72 -10.26
CA ILE A 11 6.70 -11.51 -9.24
C ILE A 11 5.40 -11.00 -9.87
N ASN A 12 5.49 -10.04 -10.77
CA ASN A 12 4.32 -9.44 -11.43
C ASN A 12 3.59 -10.39 -12.37
N SER A 13 4.26 -11.42 -12.87
CA SER A 13 3.67 -12.43 -13.77
C SER A 13 2.99 -13.58 -13.04
N LEU A 14 3.25 -13.73 -11.73
CA LEU A 14 2.68 -14.82 -10.95
C LEU A 14 1.23 -14.53 -10.56
N GLY A 15 0.37 -15.52 -10.77
CA GLY A 15 -1.00 -15.53 -10.31
C GLY A 15 -1.25 -16.59 -9.23
N THR A 16 -2.52 -16.89 -9.00
CA THR A 16 -2.95 -17.98 -8.12
C THR A 16 -2.69 -19.38 -8.73
N SER A 17 -2.58 -19.45 -10.06
CA SER A 17 -2.22 -20.66 -10.80
C SER A 17 -0.71 -20.72 -11.01
N PRO A 18 -0.11 -21.93 -11.06
CA PRO A 18 1.32 -22.12 -11.29
C PRO A 18 1.76 -21.53 -12.64
N THR A 19 2.79 -20.69 -12.62
CA THR A 19 3.51 -20.21 -13.82
C THR A 19 4.76 -21.04 -14.00
N SER A 20 4.94 -21.64 -15.18
CA SER A 20 6.06 -22.54 -15.44
C SER A 20 7.39 -21.79 -15.58
N VAL A 21 8.51 -22.50 -15.35
CA VAL A 21 9.85 -21.96 -15.63
C VAL A 21 9.99 -21.56 -17.09
N ASP A 22 9.41 -22.31 -18.02
CA ASP A 22 9.51 -22.01 -19.46
C ASP A 22 8.78 -20.71 -19.82
N THR A 23 7.58 -20.49 -19.29
CA THR A 23 6.87 -19.21 -19.41
C THR A 23 7.70 -18.04 -18.86
N LEU A 24 8.36 -18.23 -17.72
CA LEU A 24 9.22 -17.19 -17.12
C LEU A 24 10.50 -16.94 -17.94
N VAL A 25 11.02 -17.94 -18.61
CA VAL A 25 12.12 -17.84 -19.56
C VAL A 25 11.70 -16.99 -20.75
N GLU A 26 10.56 -17.28 -21.36
CA GLU A 26 9.99 -16.52 -22.49
C GLU A 26 9.76 -15.05 -22.10
N LEU A 27 9.17 -14.82 -20.94
CA LEU A 27 8.87 -13.48 -20.44
C LEU A 27 10.13 -12.64 -20.21
N THR A 28 11.18 -13.26 -19.67
CA THR A 28 12.36 -12.51 -19.17
C THR A 28 13.56 -12.57 -20.10
N GLY A 29 13.59 -13.52 -21.04
CA GLY A 29 14.73 -13.82 -21.89
C GLY A 29 15.94 -14.40 -21.14
N ALA A 30 15.77 -14.82 -19.89
CA ALA A 30 16.83 -15.39 -19.06
C ALA A 30 16.88 -16.92 -19.21
N SER A 31 18.04 -17.53 -18.95
CA SER A 31 18.17 -18.99 -19.00
C SER A 31 17.34 -19.68 -17.90
N PRO A 32 16.91 -20.94 -18.11
CA PRO A 32 16.17 -21.71 -17.09
C PRO A 32 16.92 -21.82 -15.77
N ALA A 33 18.27 -21.92 -15.81
CA ALA A 33 19.10 -21.97 -14.62
C ALA A 33 19.05 -20.64 -13.84
N THR A 34 19.05 -19.51 -14.54
CA THR A 34 18.92 -18.18 -13.96
C THR A 34 17.55 -18.01 -13.30
N ILE A 35 16.47 -18.41 -14.00
CA ILE A 35 15.13 -18.35 -13.46
C ILE A 35 15.00 -19.20 -12.18
N ARG A 36 15.48 -20.46 -12.19
CA ARG A 36 15.43 -21.32 -10.99
C ARG A 36 16.16 -20.70 -9.80
N ARG A 37 17.30 -20.02 -10.04
CA ARG A 37 18.05 -19.32 -8.99
C ARG A 37 17.27 -18.12 -8.46
N ASP A 38 16.68 -17.31 -9.36
CA ASP A 38 15.84 -16.18 -8.96
C ASP A 38 14.61 -16.65 -8.16
N LEU A 39 13.95 -17.73 -8.59
CA LEU A 39 12.83 -18.31 -7.84
C LEU A 39 13.25 -18.78 -6.44
N THR A 40 14.42 -19.35 -6.28
CA THR A 40 14.95 -19.75 -4.97
C THR A 40 15.23 -18.55 -4.09
N ASP A 41 15.84 -17.51 -4.62
CA ASP A 41 16.09 -16.27 -3.90
C ASP A 41 14.77 -15.59 -3.46
N LEU A 42 13.79 -15.49 -4.36
CA LEU A 42 12.50 -14.88 -4.09
C LEU A 42 11.67 -15.69 -3.08
N GLU A 43 11.75 -17.02 -3.12
CA GLU A 43 11.12 -17.88 -2.12
C GLU A 43 11.75 -17.71 -0.75
N GLY A 44 13.07 -17.61 -0.66
CA GLY A 44 13.80 -17.33 0.58
C GLY A 44 13.42 -15.99 1.21
N HIS A 45 12.95 -15.02 0.40
CA HIS A 45 12.41 -13.74 0.85
C HIS A 45 10.87 -13.75 1.03
N GLY A 46 10.21 -14.92 0.89
CA GLY A 46 8.77 -15.05 1.05
C GLY A 46 7.92 -14.36 -0.02
N GLN A 47 8.52 -14.01 -1.18
CA GLN A 47 7.84 -13.24 -2.24
C GLN A 47 7.06 -14.12 -3.22
N LEU A 48 7.35 -15.41 -3.25
CA LEU A 48 6.64 -16.42 -4.02
C LEU A 48 6.77 -17.80 -3.34
N ARG A 49 6.02 -18.77 -3.81
CA ARG A 49 6.17 -20.18 -3.44
C ARG A 49 6.52 -20.99 -4.68
N LYS A 50 7.62 -21.75 -4.63
CA LYS A 50 7.98 -22.69 -5.68
C LYS A 50 7.03 -23.89 -5.66
N VAL A 51 6.68 -24.34 -6.85
CA VAL A 51 5.95 -25.59 -7.10
C VAL A 51 6.73 -26.41 -8.11
N HIS A 52 6.29 -27.68 -8.33
CA HIS A 52 6.96 -28.52 -9.32
C HIS A 52 6.90 -27.86 -10.71
N GLY A 53 8.07 -27.57 -11.28
CA GLY A 53 8.18 -26.97 -12.61
C GLY A 53 7.96 -25.45 -12.70
N GLY A 54 7.70 -24.75 -11.58
CA GLY A 54 7.41 -23.31 -11.64
C GLY A 54 7.26 -22.63 -10.28
N ALA A 55 6.45 -21.59 -10.26
CA ALA A 55 6.12 -20.83 -9.06
C ALA A 55 4.69 -20.30 -9.09
N VAL A 56 4.15 -20.03 -7.91
CA VAL A 56 2.87 -19.33 -7.72
C VAL A 56 3.09 -18.08 -6.88
N ALA A 57 2.25 -17.09 -7.06
CA ALA A 57 2.18 -15.98 -6.12
C ALA A 57 1.90 -16.55 -4.72
N VAL A 58 2.67 -16.12 -3.74
CA VAL A 58 2.25 -16.33 -2.37
C VAL A 58 1.08 -15.37 -2.16
N ASN A 59 -0.14 -15.94 -2.07
CA ASN A 59 -1.27 -15.22 -1.50
C ASN A 59 -0.92 -15.02 -0.02
N LEU A 60 -0.13 -14.02 0.26
CA LEU A 60 0.18 -13.53 1.59
C LEU A 60 -1.07 -12.86 2.16
N ARG A 61 -2.12 -13.64 2.36
CA ARG A 61 -3.13 -13.27 3.36
C ARG A 61 -2.39 -13.21 4.68
N GLY A 62 -1.77 -12.04 4.96
CA GLY A 62 -1.04 -11.82 6.21
C GLY A 62 0.30 -11.10 6.11
N THR A 63 1.04 -11.16 5.00
CA THR A 63 2.25 -10.34 4.84
C THR A 63 1.99 -9.22 3.84
N PRO A 64 1.89 -7.98 4.28
CA PRO A 64 1.63 -6.85 3.38
C PRO A 64 2.80 -6.69 2.40
N MET A 65 2.49 -6.58 1.11
CA MET A 65 3.47 -6.16 0.10
C MET A 65 4.20 -4.90 0.59
N PRO A 66 5.54 -4.80 0.42
CA PRO A 66 6.29 -3.61 0.80
C PRO A 66 5.66 -2.33 0.27
N TYR A 67 5.67 -1.27 1.06
CA TYR A 67 5.03 0.00 0.69
C TYR A 67 5.54 0.53 -0.66
N SER A 68 6.84 0.46 -0.92
CA SER A 68 7.45 0.91 -2.18
C SER A 68 6.87 0.22 -3.42
N LEU A 69 6.56 -1.06 -3.33
CA LEU A 69 5.90 -1.80 -4.42
C LEU A 69 4.43 -1.40 -4.52
N ARG A 70 3.72 -1.34 -3.39
CA ARG A 70 2.31 -0.91 -3.37
C ARG A 70 2.12 0.53 -3.85
N SER A 71 3.04 1.45 -3.58
CA SER A 71 2.95 2.84 -4.05
C SER A 71 3.13 2.96 -5.56
N ALA A 72 4.01 2.14 -6.15
CA ALA A 72 4.27 2.14 -7.59
C ALA A 72 3.19 1.40 -8.40
N GLU A 73 2.52 0.43 -7.80
CA GLU A 73 1.46 -0.34 -8.46
C GLU A 73 0.21 0.53 -8.65
N ASN A 74 -0.35 0.55 -9.87
CA ASN A 74 -1.54 1.32 -10.22
C ASN A 74 -1.50 2.81 -9.81
N ALA A 75 -0.34 3.46 -9.94
CA ALA A 75 -0.13 4.84 -9.49
C ALA A 75 -1.13 5.83 -10.13
N GLU A 76 -1.42 5.68 -11.42
CA GLU A 76 -2.40 6.52 -12.13
C GLU A 76 -3.81 6.41 -11.53
N SER A 77 -4.25 5.18 -11.23
CA SER A 77 -5.56 4.95 -10.60
C SER A 77 -5.63 5.58 -9.21
N LYS A 78 -4.55 5.50 -8.42
CA LYS A 78 -4.49 6.14 -7.10
C LYS A 78 -4.54 7.65 -7.19
N THR A 79 -3.85 8.23 -8.18
CA THR A 79 -3.91 9.67 -8.45
C THR A 79 -5.32 10.09 -8.85
N ALA A 80 -5.99 9.33 -9.71
CA ALA A 80 -7.37 9.61 -10.10
C ALA A 80 -8.33 9.55 -8.90
N ILE A 81 -8.19 8.53 -8.04
CA ILE A 81 -8.97 8.42 -6.80
C ILE A 81 -8.70 9.63 -5.89
N ALA A 82 -7.43 10.00 -5.70
CA ALA A 82 -7.05 11.13 -4.86
C ALA A 82 -7.65 12.45 -5.36
N GLN A 83 -7.65 12.67 -6.67
CA GLN A 83 -8.29 13.84 -7.29
C GLN A 83 -9.81 13.86 -7.10
N LEU A 84 -10.47 12.70 -7.17
CA LEU A 84 -11.91 12.62 -6.89
C LEU A 84 -12.20 12.94 -5.43
N VAL A 85 -11.45 12.35 -4.50
CA VAL A 85 -11.60 12.61 -3.06
C VAL A 85 -11.35 14.10 -2.74
N SER A 86 -10.35 14.73 -3.36
CA SER A 86 -10.04 16.15 -3.13
C SER A 86 -11.17 17.09 -3.56
N ARG A 87 -12.06 16.67 -4.46
CA ARG A 87 -13.26 17.42 -4.83
C ARG A 87 -14.42 17.23 -3.85
N LEU A 88 -14.44 16.11 -3.11
CA LEU A 88 -15.46 15.81 -2.12
C LEU A 88 -15.15 16.41 -0.75
N VAL A 89 -13.85 16.54 -0.44
CA VAL A 89 -13.41 17.13 0.83
C VAL A 89 -13.34 18.64 0.66
N THR A 90 -14.15 19.34 1.41
CA THR A 90 -14.17 20.82 1.47
C THR A 90 -13.40 21.32 2.68
N ASP A 91 -13.11 22.62 2.69
CA ASP A 91 -12.45 23.28 3.81
C ASP A 91 -13.26 23.08 5.12
N ASP A 92 -12.57 23.10 6.24
CA ASP A 92 -13.11 22.88 7.59
C ASP A 92 -13.69 21.48 7.87
N MET A 93 -13.62 20.55 6.92
CA MET A 93 -14.04 19.17 7.17
C MET A 93 -13.09 18.44 8.12
N SER A 94 -13.67 17.53 8.91
CA SER A 94 -12.94 16.54 9.70
C SER A 94 -12.93 15.21 8.97
N VAL A 95 -11.76 14.67 8.72
CA VAL A 95 -11.56 13.43 7.96
C VAL A 95 -10.70 12.42 8.72
N ILE A 96 -10.94 11.13 8.47
CA ILE A 96 -10.08 10.06 8.94
C ILE A 96 -9.39 9.48 7.72
N ILE A 97 -8.07 9.41 7.77
CA ILE A 97 -7.23 8.87 6.71
C ILE A 97 -6.56 7.60 7.22
N ASP A 98 -6.95 6.47 6.66
CA ASP A 98 -6.42 5.15 7.03
C ASP A 98 -5.02 4.93 6.44
N ASN A 99 -4.46 3.79 6.69
CA ASN A 99 -3.18 3.39 6.11
C ASN A 99 -3.35 2.89 4.66
N GLY A 100 -2.29 2.99 3.88
CA GLY A 100 -2.25 2.45 2.51
C GLY A 100 -1.71 3.46 1.50
N SER A 101 -1.18 2.96 0.40
CA SER A 101 -0.57 3.81 -0.62
C SER A 101 -1.59 4.72 -1.35
N THR A 102 -2.84 4.30 -1.45
CA THR A 102 -3.94 5.13 -1.98
C THR A 102 -4.25 6.29 -1.02
N MET A 103 -4.29 6.01 0.29
CA MET A 103 -4.55 7.03 1.29
C MET A 103 -3.42 8.06 1.39
N VAL A 104 -2.17 7.65 1.15
CA VAL A 104 -1.05 8.59 1.01
C VAL A 104 -1.24 9.52 -0.20
N ALA A 105 -1.68 8.99 -1.34
CA ALA A 105 -1.99 9.82 -2.51
C ALA A 105 -3.14 10.81 -2.22
N VAL A 106 -4.17 10.38 -1.47
CA VAL A 106 -5.25 11.25 -1.00
C VAL A 106 -4.71 12.34 -0.08
N ALA A 107 -3.88 12.00 0.89
CA ALA A 107 -3.26 12.97 1.80
C ALA A 107 -2.42 14.02 1.04
N GLN A 108 -1.66 13.59 0.02
CA GLN A 108 -0.93 14.50 -0.88
C GLN A 108 -1.85 15.44 -1.65
N ALA A 109 -3.00 14.96 -2.13
CA ALA A 109 -3.96 15.79 -2.85
C ALA A 109 -4.73 16.77 -1.93
N LEU A 110 -4.70 16.55 -0.63
CA LEU A 110 -5.35 17.39 0.39
C LEU A 110 -4.36 18.28 1.16
N GLN A 111 -3.07 18.26 0.85
CA GLN A 111 -2.02 18.91 1.65
C GLN A 111 -2.20 20.42 1.83
N GLU A 112 -2.88 21.10 0.89
CA GLU A 112 -3.14 22.52 0.93
C GLU A 112 -4.56 22.89 1.40
N ARG A 113 -5.31 21.89 1.92
CA ARG A 113 -6.66 22.08 2.42
C ARG A 113 -6.66 22.38 3.93
N PRO A 114 -7.37 23.41 4.40
CA PRO A 114 -7.56 23.69 5.82
C PRO A 114 -8.59 22.70 6.42
N ILE A 115 -8.17 21.48 6.67
CA ILE A 115 -8.99 20.39 7.22
C ILE A 115 -8.45 19.93 8.58
N THR A 116 -9.28 19.23 9.34
CA THR A 116 -8.84 18.47 10.51
C THR A 116 -8.75 16.99 10.14
N ALA A 117 -7.57 16.39 10.23
CA ALA A 117 -7.33 15.01 9.82
C ALA A 117 -6.84 14.15 10.99
N LEU A 118 -7.49 13.02 11.22
CA LEU A 118 -6.94 11.91 12.01
C LEU A 118 -6.29 10.89 11.07
N CYS A 119 -4.98 10.80 11.07
CA CYS A 119 -4.22 9.89 10.21
C CYS A 119 -3.82 8.62 10.99
N LEU A 120 -4.27 7.45 10.55
CA LEU A 120 -3.95 6.16 11.20
C LEU A 120 -2.58 5.61 10.79
N SER A 121 -1.81 6.37 10.00
CA SER A 121 -0.42 6.06 9.65
C SER A 121 0.40 7.35 9.54
N LEU A 122 1.68 7.26 9.91
CA LEU A 122 2.61 8.38 9.77
C LEU A 122 2.84 8.76 8.31
N ARG A 123 2.79 7.78 7.38
CA ARG A 123 2.93 8.06 5.94
C ARG A 123 1.83 8.96 5.39
N ALA A 124 0.62 8.86 5.90
CA ALA A 124 -0.48 9.73 5.50
C ALA A 124 -0.44 11.08 6.23
N ALA A 125 0.08 11.11 7.46
CA ALA A 125 0.18 12.33 8.25
C ALA A 125 1.25 13.31 7.69
N LEU A 126 2.37 12.79 7.18
CA LEU A 126 3.50 13.60 6.72
C LEU A 126 3.11 14.61 5.63
N PRO A 127 2.48 14.23 4.50
CA PRO A 127 2.13 15.21 3.45
C PRO A 127 1.24 16.34 3.95
N LEU A 128 0.28 16.04 4.82
CA LEU A 128 -0.62 17.05 5.39
C LEU A 128 0.10 17.97 6.36
N GLY A 129 1.00 17.42 7.19
CA GLY A 129 1.81 18.21 8.11
C GLY A 129 2.80 19.13 7.39
N GLU A 130 3.42 18.64 6.32
CA GLU A 130 4.35 19.42 5.48
C GLU A 130 3.64 20.54 4.71
N GLY A 131 2.37 20.34 4.33
CA GLY A 131 1.54 21.39 3.71
C GLY A 131 1.24 22.56 4.64
N GLY A 132 1.29 22.34 5.96
CA GLY A 132 1.24 23.41 6.97
C GLY A 132 -0.13 24.09 7.15
N VAL A 133 -1.18 23.57 6.50
CA VAL A 133 -2.53 24.17 6.54
C VAL A 133 -3.52 23.29 7.32
N ALA A 134 -3.38 21.98 7.21
CA ALA A 134 -4.24 21.04 7.91
C ALA A 134 -3.86 20.89 9.40
N THR A 135 -4.87 20.73 10.27
CA THR A 135 -4.64 20.26 11.64
C THR A 135 -4.58 18.73 11.61
N VAL A 136 -3.40 18.18 11.90
CA VAL A 136 -3.15 16.72 11.80
C VAL A 136 -3.01 16.11 13.18
N SER A 137 -3.81 15.08 13.45
CA SER A 137 -3.71 14.24 14.64
C SER A 137 -3.36 12.81 14.22
N THR A 138 -2.63 12.11 15.08
CA THR A 138 -2.31 10.68 14.92
C THR A 138 -2.68 9.95 16.21
N PRO A 139 -2.94 8.62 16.15
CA PRO A 139 -3.04 7.82 17.37
C PRO A 139 -1.78 7.93 18.23
N ASP A 140 -1.94 7.86 19.52
CA ASP A 140 -0.85 7.63 20.47
C ASP A 140 -0.45 6.14 20.47
N GLY A 141 0.81 5.81 20.79
CA GLY A 141 1.29 4.43 21.00
C GLY A 141 2.27 3.93 19.95
N THR A 142 2.27 2.62 19.72
CA THR A 142 3.32 1.94 18.96
C THR A 142 3.14 2.12 17.45
N LEU A 143 4.21 2.53 16.78
CA LEU A 143 4.31 2.61 15.33
C LEU A 143 4.96 1.33 14.79
N MET A 144 4.31 0.68 13.85
CA MET A 144 4.82 -0.53 13.18
C MET A 144 5.89 -0.15 12.14
N PRO A 145 7.16 -0.58 12.27
CA PRO A 145 8.28 -0.03 11.50
C PRO A 145 8.13 -0.12 9.97
N GLU A 146 7.69 -1.27 9.46
CA GLU A 146 7.64 -1.52 8.02
C GLU A 146 6.52 -0.72 7.31
N SER A 147 5.37 -0.61 7.95
CA SER A 147 4.19 0.03 7.38
C SER A 147 4.03 1.48 7.78
N LEU A 148 4.69 1.92 8.85
CA LEU A 148 4.51 3.22 9.53
C LEU A 148 3.03 3.48 9.88
N ARG A 149 2.29 2.41 10.17
CA ARG A 149 0.93 2.47 10.72
C ARG A 149 0.98 2.31 12.24
N TYR A 150 0.02 2.88 12.92
CA TYR A 150 -0.16 2.64 14.34
C TYR A 150 -0.78 1.27 14.60
N GLU A 151 -0.54 0.68 15.77
CA GLU A 151 -1.15 -0.58 16.15
C GLU A 151 -2.69 -0.44 16.29
N ALA A 152 -3.42 -1.55 16.12
CA ALA A 152 -4.88 -1.54 16.08
C ALA A 152 -5.50 -0.98 17.38
N ALA A 153 -4.95 -1.31 18.55
CA ALA A 153 -5.45 -0.82 19.82
C ALA A 153 -5.35 0.71 19.95
N SER A 154 -4.26 1.32 19.47
CA SER A 154 -4.08 2.77 19.43
C SER A 154 -5.05 3.43 18.46
N CYS A 155 -5.25 2.84 17.28
CA CYS A 155 -6.23 3.33 16.31
C CYS A 155 -7.66 3.30 16.88
N LEU A 156 -8.06 2.21 17.54
CA LEU A 156 -9.38 2.08 18.16
C LEU A 156 -9.60 3.14 19.27
N ARG A 157 -8.59 3.39 20.11
CA ARG A 157 -8.69 4.45 21.14
C ARG A 157 -8.85 5.84 20.49
N ALA A 158 -8.04 6.15 19.48
CA ALA A 158 -8.11 7.43 18.79
C ALA A 158 -9.46 7.62 18.10
N LEU A 159 -9.98 6.59 17.43
CA LEU A 159 -11.30 6.61 16.80
C LEU A 159 -12.43 6.81 17.81
N GLY A 160 -12.35 6.19 19.00
CA GLY A 160 -13.33 6.35 20.08
C GLY A 160 -13.28 7.72 20.75
N ALA A 161 -12.17 8.43 20.68
CA ALA A 161 -12.01 9.78 21.24
C ALA A 161 -12.49 10.90 20.29
N VAL A 162 -12.65 10.61 18.99
CA VAL A 162 -13.14 11.58 18.01
C VAL A 162 -14.66 11.65 18.10
N SER A 163 -15.19 12.83 18.44
CA SER A 163 -16.62 13.09 18.40
C SER A 163 -17.04 13.24 16.94
N TYR A 164 -17.63 12.18 16.37
CA TYR A 164 -18.15 12.21 15.01
C TYR A 164 -19.45 13.00 14.95
N THR A 165 -19.40 14.19 14.41
CA THR A 165 -20.59 14.79 13.81
C THR A 165 -20.63 14.33 12.34
N HIS A 166 -21.43 13.30 12.06
CA HIS A 166 -21.83 12.77 10.75
C HIS A 166 -20.82 11.96 9.92
N LEU A 167 -20.96 10.63 10.00
CA LEU A 167 -21.06 9.75 8.83
C LEU A 167 -22.08 8.65 9.18
N ARG A 168 -23.36 8.95 8.98
CA ARG A 168 -24.34 7.89 8.74
C ARG A 168 -24.38 7.70 7.23
N ALA A 169 -23.83 6.57 6.74
CA ALA A 169 -24.26 6.03 5.47
C ALA A 169 -25.76 5.75 5.58
N HIS A 170 -26.57 6.45 4.83
CA HIS A 170 -27.95 6.04 4.61
C HIS A 170 -27.90 4.81 3.73
N GLU A 171 -28.07 3.63 4.33
CA GLU A 171 -28.50 2.45 3.61
C GLU A 171 -29.95 2.68 3.19
N THR A 172 -30.17 2.82 1.88
CA THR A 172 -31.45 2.59 1.21
C THR A 172 -31.35 1.35 0.38
#